data_fdb0977868fc3159e61206ef86926594
#
_entry.id   fdb0977868fc3159e61206ef86926594
#
_cell.length_a   1.000
_cell.length_b   1.000
_cell.length_c   1.000
_cell.angle_alpha   90.00
_cell.angle_beta   90.00
_cell.angle_gamma   90.00
#
_symmetry.space_group_name_H-M   'P 1'
#
loop_
_entity.id
_entity.type
_entity.pdbx_description
1 polymer ?
#
loop_
_entity_poly.entity_id
_entity_poly.type
_entity_poly.pdbx_seq_one_letter_code
_entity_poly.pdbx_strand_id
1 'polypeptide(L)'
;MRLSKKIKERCNYSSKYDESASEKNKSYKIICYNKSEDIRNQAYISSDEKRTLLSQSYGIQRFEVQIKNDGIEALMNRHHFDKLYRNYKRRVLHFLSPHIAYQELINFYTKVIGQEDFHDRYHAKKILKDNYQHCRTNKASKLIDVIEIVAQTRSMDMAKKRFMEGGYFVKISNKIVEGSAATFRTRIKDIRAAQVNPVTITDSDNATYLRNPVYQIHDAYKDIASI
;
A
#
# COMPACT_ATOMS: atom_id res chain seq x y z
N MET A 1 -10.11 7.48 -3.61
CA MET A 1 -9.18 6.42 -4.06
C MET A 1 -9.31 5.22 -3.15
N ARG A 2 -9.70 4.03 -3.68
CA ARG A 2 -9.96 2.82 -2.87
C ARG A 2 -8.68 2.00 -2.65
N LEU A 3 -7.67 2.56 -1.99
CA LEU A 3 -6.47 1.83 -1.52
C LEU A 3 -6.82 0.64 -0.61
N SER A 4 -7.97 0.74 0.08
CA SER A 4 -8.45 -0.28 1.02
C SER A 4 -8.67 -1.67 0.39
N LYS A 5 -8.99 -1.75 -0.91
CA LYS A 5 -9.31 -3.02 -1.55
C LYS A 5 -8.08 -3.92 -1.77
N LYS A 6 -6.88 -3.33 -1.97
CA LYS A 6 -5.61 -4.08 -2.10
C LYS A 6 -5.21 -4.76 -0.79
N ILE A 7 -5.53 -4.13 0.33
CA ILE A 7 -5.26 -4.66 1.67
C ILE A 7 -6.33 -5.68 2.06
N LYS A 8 -7.60 -5.45 1.66
CA LYS A 8 -8.76 -6.31 1.99
C LYS A 8 -8.56 -7.79 1.61
N GLU A 9 -7.86 -8.07 0.54
CA GLU A 9 -7.75 -9.42 -0.03
C GLU A 9 -6.56 -10.24 0.48
N ARG A 10 -5.61 -9.60 1.19
CA ARG A 10 -4.49 -10.29 1.86
C ARG A 10 -4.82 -10.74 3.28
N CYS A 11 -5.98 -10.36 3.78
CA CYS A 11 -6.31 -10.52 5.18
C CYS A 11 -7.45 -11.50 5.38
N ASN A 12 -7.34 -12.33 6.42
CA ASN A 12 -8.51 -12.92 7.07
C ASN A 12 -9.33 -11.76 7.64
N TYR A 13 -10.33 -11.36 6.87
CA TYR A 13 -11.06 -10.14 6.99
C TYR A 13 -12.05 -10.16 8.14
N SER A 14 -11.92 -9.22 9.06
CA SER A 14 -13.05 -8.72 9.84
C SER A 14 -13.06 -7.21 9.68
N SER A 15 -13.83 -6.69 8.73
CA SER A 15 -14.07 -5.26 8.69
C SER A 15 -15.17 -4.91 9.64
N LYS A 16 -14.86 -4.00 10.54
CA LYS A 16 -15.89 -3.32 11.33
C LYS A 16 -16.56 -2.23 10.49
N TYR A 17 -15.97 -1.87 9.33
CA TYR A 17 -16.39 -0.77 8.45
C TYR A 17 -16.08 -1.10 6.99
N ASP A 18 -16.95 -0.72 6.06
CA ASP A 18 -16.82 -0.99 4.63
C ASP A 18 -15.58 -0.37 3.98
N GLU A 19 -15.05 0.71 4.53
CA GLU A 19 -13.90 1.46 4.02
C GLU A 19 -12.59 1.19 4.78
N SER A 20 -12.53 0.16 5.62
CA SER A 20 -11.32 -0.24 6.31
C SER A 20 -10.71 -1.52 5.75
N ALA A 21 -9.40 -1.66 5.87
CA ALA A 21 -8.67 -2.87 5.55
C ALA A 21 -7.58 -3.12 6.57
N SER A 22 -7.37 -4.36 6.97
CA SER A 22 -6.30 -4.70 7.88
C SER A 22 -5.56 -5.95 7.45
N GLU A 23 -4.24 -5.96 7.63
CA GLU A 23 -3.40 -7.16 7.55
C GLU A 23 -2.84 -7.44 8.94
N LYS A 24 -2.99 -8.66 9.42
CA LYS A 24 -2.42 -9.03 10.71
C LYS A 24 -1.74 -10.40 10.65
N ASN A 25 -0.67 -10.52 11.41
CA ASN A 25 -0.05 -11.78 11.74
C ASN A 25 0.31 -11.82 13.24
N LYS A 26 1.19 -12.74 13.66
CA LYS A 26 1.63 -12.85 15.06
C LYS A 26 2.43 -11.63 15.52
N SER A 27 3.18 -10.99 14.61
CA SER A 27 4.14 -9.93 14.93
C SER A 27 3.61 -8.52 14.75
N TYR A 28 2.66 -8.30 13.82
CA TYR A 28 2.13 -6.97 13.54
C TYR A 28 0.68 -6.98 13.07
N LYS A 29 0.06 -5.80 13.09
CA LYS A 29 -1.20 -5.50 12.42
C LYS A 29 -1.04 -4.20 11.65
N ILE A 30 -1.39 -4.19 10.37
CA ILE A 30 -1.47 -3.00 9.53
C ILE A 30 -2.93 -2.68 9.34
N ILE A 31 -3.30 -1.42 9.52
CA ILE A 31 -4.67 -0.94 9.37
C ILE A 31 -4.66 0.24 8.42
N CYS A 32 -5.55 0.24 7.45
CA CYS A 32 -5.81 1.38 6.59
C CYS A 32 -7.31 1.67 6.62
N TYR A 33 -7.70 2.90 6.97
CA TYR A 33 -9.10 3.26 7.12
C TYR A 33 -9.35 4.75 6.85
N ASN A 34 -10.60 5.06 6.51
CA ASN A 34 -11.07 6.43 6.41
C ASN A 34 -11.31 7.00 7.81
N LYS A 35 -10.63 8.11 8.15
CA LYS A 35 -10.73 8.70 9.48
C LYS A 35 -12.14 9.23 9.80
N SER A 36 -12.82 9.77 8.80
CA SER A 36 -14.21 10.24 8.98
C SER A 36 -15.16 9.08 9.32
N GLU A 37 -15.00 7.91 8.70
CA GLU A 37 -15.79 6.71 9.02
C GLU A 37 -15.51 6.21 10.45
N ASP A 38 -14.25 6.21 10.85
CA ASP A 38 -13.87 5.87 12.22
C ASP A 38 -14.58 6.77 13.25
N ILE A 39 -14.55 8.10 13.02
CA ILE A 39 -15.23 9.07 13.91
C ILE A 39 -16.74 8.88 13.90
N ARG A 40 -17.39 8.65 12.76
CA ARG A 40 -18.84 8.40 12.68
C ARG A 40 -19.27 7.24 13.57
N ASN A 41 -18.44 6.23 13.68
CA ASN A 41 -18.73 4.99 14.41
C ASN A 41 -18.33 5.01 15.89
N GLN A 42 -17.72 6.13 16.38
CA GLN A 42 -17.39 6.28 17.79
C GLN A 42 -18.63 6.74 18.58
N ALA A 43 -19.12 5.87 19.47
CA ALA A 43 -20.36 6.12 20.23
C ALA A 43 -20.18 7.08 21.42
N TYR A 44 -18.94 7.29 21.87
CA TYR A 44 -18.63 8.04 23.10
C TYR A 44 -18.31 9.53 22.86
N ILE A 45 -18.34 9.99 21.63
CA ILE A 45 -18.10 11.38 21.27
C ILE A 45 -19.43 12.14 21.21
N SER A 46 -19.50 13.33 21.82
CA SER A 46 -20.68 14.19 21.77
C SER A 46 -21.01 14.63 20.33
N SER A 47 -22.26 15.00 20.08
CA SER A 47 -22.71 15.40 18.73
C SER A 47 -21.96 16.60 18.17
N ASP A 48 -21.67 17.61 19.01
CA ASP A 48 -20.98 18.83 18.57
C ASP A 48 -19.51 18.61 18.33
N GLU A 49 -18.82 17.88 19.21
CA GLU A 49 -17.45 17.45 19.04
C GLU A 49 -17.31 16.57 17.79
N LYS A 50 -18.26 15.65 17.58
CA LYS A 50 -18.29 14.79 16.39
C LYS A 50 -18.39 15.57 15.10
N ARG A 51 -19.24 16.64 15.07
CA ARG A 51 -19.35 17.53 13.89
C ARG A 51 -18.02 18.21 13.56
N THR A 52 -17.36 18.75 14.56
CA THR A 52 -16.04 19.40 14.42
C THR A 52 -14.98 18.41 13.92
N LEU A 53 -14.88 17.23 14.55
CA LEU A 53 -13.93 16.20 14.16
C LEU A 53 -14.20 15.67 12.75
N LEU A 54 -15.46 15.51 12.35
CA LEU A 54 -15.81 15.08 11.00
C LEU A 54 -15.39 16.10 9.94
N SER A 55 -15.57 17.40 10.19
CA SER A 55 -15.12 18.43 9.25
C SER A 55 -13.59 18.43 9.07
N GLN A 56 -12.85 18.21 10.15
CA GLN A 56 -11.39 18.14 10.14
C GLN A 56 -10.84 16.84 9.54
N SER A 57 -11.62 15.76 9.57
CA SER A 57 -11.19 14.43 9.12
C SER A 57 -11.60 14.11 7.68
N TYR A 58 -12.29 15.02 7.00
CA TYR A 58 -12.76 14.78 5.63
C TYR A 58 -11.59 14.50 4.67
N GLY A 59 -11.67 13.41 3.93
CA GLY A 59 -10.63 13.00 2.99
C GLY A 59 -9.37 12.38 3.62
N ILE A 60 -9.26 12.32 4.96
CA ILE A 60 -8.09 11.75 5.62
C ILE A 60 -8.14 10.23 5.57
N GLN A 61 -7.16 9.63 4.89
CA GLN A 61 -6.88 8.20 4.96
C GLN A 61 -5.78 7.95 5.99
N ARG A 62 -6.03 7.06 6.94
CA ARG A 62 -5.07 6.72 7.99
C ARG A 62 -4.43 5.36 7.73
N PHE A 63 -3.12 5.32 7.81
CA PHE A 63 -2.31 4.11 7.75
C PHE A 63 -1.61 3.92 9.10
N GLU A 64 -1.91 2.81 9.77
CA GLU A 64 -1.35 2.48 11.09
C GLU A 64 -0.60 1.16 11.04
N VAL A 65 0.50 1.09 11.78
CA VAL A 65 1.23 -0.13 12.04
C VAL A 65 1.24 -0.38 13.55
N GLN A 66 0.64 -1.47 13.97
CA GLN A 66 0.65 -1.93 15.35
C GLN A 66 1.62 -3.11 15.47
N ILE A 67 2.72 -2.93 16.18
CA ILE A 67 3.70 -3.99 16.41
C ILE A 67 3.30 -4.74 17.68
N LYS A 68 3.15 -6.06 17.57
CA LYS A 68 2.77 -6.94 18.65
C LYS A 68 4.00 -7.50 19.37
N ASN A 69 3.76 -8.24 20.44
CA ASN A 69 4.83 -8.80 21.28
C ASN A 69 5.90 -9.56 20.51
N ASP A 70 5.51 -10.45 19.59
CA ASP A 70 6.46 -11.20 18.76
C ASP A 70 7.23 -10.31 17.77
N GLY A 71 6.65 -9.16 17.40
CA GLY A 71 7.28 -8.17 16.52
C GLY A 71 8.27 -7.26 17.23
N ILE A 72 8.10 -7.06 18.54
CA ILE A 72 8.99 -6.21 19.33
C ILE A 72 10.41 -6.79 19.37
N GLU A 73 10.56 -8.09 19.52
CA GLU A 73 11.87 -8.73 19.52
C GLU A 73 12.58 -8.60 18.15
N ALA A 74 11.84 -8.79 17.06
CA ALA A 74 12.35 -8.56 15.72
C ALA A 74 12.74 -7.10 15.48
N LEU A 75 11.97 -6.15 16.04
CA LEU A 75 12.27 -4.72 16.01
C LEU A 75 13.56 -4.40 16.75
N MET A 76 13.72 -4.92 17.98
CA MET A 76 14.92 -4.75 18.77
C MET A 76 16.17 -5.26 18.04
N ASN A 77 16.07 -6.43 17.40
CA ASN A 77 17.18 -7.00 16.63
C ASN A 77 17.53 -6.14 15.40
N ARG A 78 16.52 -5.62 14.71
CA ARG A 78 16.70 -4.79 13.51
C ARG A 78 17.38 -3.46 13.81
N HIS A 79 17.03 -2.84 14.93
CA HIS A 79 17.58 -1.56 15.35
C HIS A 79 18.79 -1.70 16.29
N HIS A 80 19.38 -2.90 16.39
CA HIS A 80 20.59 -3.16 17.17
C HIS A 80 20.51 -2.70 18.63
N PHE A 81 19.33 -2.81 19.25
CA PHE A 81 19.19 -2.54 20.68
C PHE A 81 20.11 -3.49 21.47
N ASP A 82 21.02 -2.90 22.23
CA ASP A 82 22.03 -3.64 22.97
C ASP A 82 21.42 -4.64 23.96
N LYS A 83 22.17 -5.71 24.30
CA LYS A 83 21.78 -6.76 25.26
C LYS A 83 21.32 -6.21 26.60
N LEU A 84 21.90 -5.09 27.03
CA LEU A 84 21.49 -4.34 28.24
C LEU A 84 20.02 -3.92 28.20
N TYR A 85 19.50 -3.50 27.04
CA TYR A 85 18.10 -3.13 26.88
C TYR A 85 17.15 -4.33 26.84
N ARG A 86 17.64 -5.52 26.48
CA ARG A 86 16.85 -6.77 26.51
C ARG A 86 16.43 -7.16 27.91
N ASN A 87 17.27 -6.88 28.91
CA ASN A 87 16.98 -7.17 30.32
C ASN A 87 15.94 -6.22 30.94
N TYR A 88 15.78 -5.01 30.41
CA TYR A 88 14.75 -4.06 30.84
C TYR A 88 13.38 -4.30 30.19
N LYS A 89 13.18 -5.47 29.64
CA LYS A 89 11.93 -6.01 29.10
C LYS A 89 10.97 -4.92 28.63
N ARG A 90 11.09 -4.52 27.35
CA ARG A 90 10.00 -3.88 26.60
C ARG A 90 9.55 -2.52 27.15
N ARG A 91 10.46 -1.70 27.64
CA ARG A 91 10.10 -0.33 28.01
C ARG A 91 9.69 0.43 26.75
N VAL A 92 8.44 0.83 26.67
CA VAL A 92 7.83 1.56 25.55
C VAL A 92 8.66 2.77 25.13
N LEU A 93 9.32 3.45 26.09
CA LEU A 93 10.17 4.62 25.85
C LEU A 93 11.30 4.40 24.83
N HIS A 94 11.86 3.18 24.72
CA HIS A 94 12.90 2.89 23.73
C HIS A 94 12.38 2.84 22.31
N PHE A 95 11.07 2.64 22.13
CA PHE A 95 10.41 2.58 20.83
C PHE A 95 9.75 3.90 20.43
N LEU A 96 9.71 4.89 21.32
CA LEU A 96 9.15 6.22 21.06
C LEU A 96 10.12 7.15 20.31
N SER A 97 11.19 6.62 19.72
CA SER A 97 12.05 7.39 18.84
C SER A 97 11.33 7.73 17.53
N PRO A 98 11.24 9.02 17.14
CA PRO A 98 10.69 9.41 15.85
C PRO A 98 11.38 8.71 14.67
N HIS A 99 12.70 8.50 14.80
CA HIS A 99 13.49 7.79 13.78
C HIS A 99 13.06 6.33 13.60
N ILE A 100 12.86 5.59 14.68
CA ILE A 100 12.39 4.19 14.63
C ILE A 100 10.96 4.14 14.08
N ALA A 101 10.08 5.01 14.57
CA ALA A 101 8.71 5.08 14.10
C ALA A 101 8.66 5.35 12.58
N TYR A 102 9.45 6.30 12.09
CA TYR A 102 9.58 6.61 10.69
C TYR A 102 10.09 5.41 9.88
N GLN A 103 11.21 4.78 10.29
CA GLN A 103 11.77 3.65 9.57
C GLN A 103 10.79 2.48 9.47
N GLU A 104 10.11 2.15 10.55
CA GLU A 104 9.12 1.07 10.55
C GLU A 104 7.89 1.43 9.72
N LEU A 105 7.39 2.66 9.81
CA LEU A 105 6.25 3.12 9.01
C LEU A 105 6.57 3.03 7.51
N ILE A 106 7.74 3.55 7.09
CA ILE A 106 8.19 3.47 5.69
C ILE A 106 8.36 2.03 5.24
N ASN A 107 8.99 1.19 6.05
CA ASN A 107 9.20 -0.22 5.73
C ASN A 107 7.87 -0.95 5.47
N PHE A 108 6.89 -0.79 6.35
CA PHE A 108 5.58 -1.42 6.19
C PHE A 108 4.77 -0.79 5.07
N TYR A 109 4.79 0.54 4.93
CA TYR A 109 4.09 1.24 3.88
C TYR A 109 4.58 0.81 2.49
N THR A 110 5.90 0.86 2.28
CA THR A 110 6.54 0.47 1.03
C THR A 110 6.25 -0.98 0.65
N LYS A 111 6.30 -1.87 1.64
CA LYS A 111 6.01 -3.30 1.43
C LYS A 111 4.57 -3.55 0.96
N VAL A 112 3.61 -2.80 1.50
CA VAL A 112 2.17 -3.00 1.21
C VAL A 112 1.72 -2.19 0.00
N ILE A 113 2.09 -0.92 -0.04
CA ILE A 113 1.59 0.05 -1.03
C ILE A 113 2.56 0.21 -2.20
N GLY A 114 3.86 0.29 -1.91
CA GLY A 114 4.92 0.66 -2.86
C GLY A 114 5.36 2.10 -2.66
N GLN A 115 6.36 2.52 -3.44
CA GLN A 115 6.92 3.87 -3.41
C GLN A 115 6.56 4.66 -4.67
N GLU A 116 6.13 3.96 -5.70
CA GLU A 116 5.87 4.51 -7.01
C GLU A 116 4.56 5.31 -6.99
N ASP A 117 4.53 6.38 -7.79
CA ASP A 117 3.36 7.22 -7.96
C ASP A 117 2.20 6.47 -8.64
N PHE A 118 0.99 6.95 -8.41
CA PHE A 118 -0.21 6.38 -8.99
C PHE A 118 -0.60 7.18 -10.24
N HIS A 119 -0.86 6.46 -11.31
CA HIS A 119 -1.33 7.00 -12.58
C HIS A 119 -2.66 6.36 -12.95
N ASP A 120 -3.44 7.03 -13.79
CA ASP A 120 -4.53 6.38 -14.48
C ASP A 120 -3.98 5.31 -15.46
N ARG A 121 -4.86 4.49 -16.02
CA ARG A 121 -4.45 3.41 -16.92
C ARG A 121 -3.77 3.90 -18.19
N TYR A 122 -4.22 5.04 -18.74
CA TYR A 122 -3.67 5.58 -19.97
C TYR A 122 -2.22 6.05 -19.76
N HIS A 123 -1.98 6.86 -18.73
CA HIS A 123 -0.65 7.40 -18.43
C HIS A 123 0.31 6.30 -17.97
N ALA A 124 -0.16 5.33 -17.15
CA ALA A 124 0.65 4.18 -16.77
C ALA A 124 1.15 3.39 -18.00
N LYS A 125 0.28 3.15 -18.99
CA LYS A 125 0.66 2.48 -20.24
C LYS A 125 1.62 3.29 -21.08
N LYS A 126 1.41 4.61 -21.16
CA LYS A 126 2.30 5.51 -21.89
C LYS A 126 3.71 5.46 -21.29
N ILE A 127 3.83 5.61 -19.98
CA ILE A 127 5.12 5.53 -19.27
C ILE A 127 5.82 4.19 -19.56
N LEU A 128 5.09 3.07 -19.50
CA LEU A 128 5.68 1.76 -19.79
C LEU A 128 6.12 1.61 -21.25
N LYS A 129 5.37 2.16 -22.21
CA LYS A 129 5.78 2.17 -23.62
C LYS A 129 7.06 2.97 -23.80
N ASP A 130 7.11 4.18 -23.24
CA ASP A 130 8.26 5.09 -23.39
C ASP A 130 9.53 4.50 -22.75
N ASN A 131 9.41 3.88 -21.56
CA ASN A 131 10.56 3.25 -20.87
C ASN A 131 11.09 1.99 -21.57
N TYR A 132 10.23 1.24 -22.26
CA TYR A 132 10.60 -0.06 -22.84
C TYR A 132 10.48 -0.10 -24.37
N GLN A 133 10.38 1.05 -25.05
CA GLN A 133 10.26 1.14 -26.52
C GLN A 133 11.42 0.49 -27.27
N HIS A 134 12.62 0.56 -26.72
CA HIS A 134 13.84 0.01 -27.35
C HIS A 134 14.09 -1.47 -27.00
N CYS A 135 13.22 -2.08 -26.19
CA CYS A 135 13.36 -3.49 -25.85
C CYS A 135 12.89 -4.39 -27.00
N ARG A 136 13.80 -5.25 -27.51
CA ARG A 136 13.53 -6.20 -28.62
C ARG A 136 12.38 -7.21 -28.35
N THR A 137 11.96 -7.35 -27.09
CA THR A 137 11.02 -8.39 -26.66
C THR A 137 9.71 -7.77 -26.25
N ASN A 138 8.81 -7.36 -27.04
CA ASN A 138 7.45 -6.91 -26.63
C ASN A 138 7.23 -6.71 -25.12
N LYS A 139 8.30 -6.21 -24.41
CA LYS A 139 8.32 -6.12 -22.94
C LYS A 139 7.22 -5.18 -22.46
N ALA A 140 7.11 -4.01 -23.07
CA ALA A 140 6.08 -3.04 -22.75
C ALA A 140 4.67 -3.66 -22.82
N SER A 141 4.36 -4.39 -23.90
CA SER A 141 3.06 -5.05 -24.06
C SER A 141 2.77 -6.03 -22.93
N LYS A 142 3.75 -6.85 -22.54
CA LYS A 142 3.60 -7.82 -21.44
C LYS A 142 3.36 -7.15 -20.08
N LEU A 143 3.94 -5.98 -19.85
CA LEU A 143 3.73 -5.20 -18.62
C LEU A 143 2.37 -4.52 -18.63
N ILE A 144 1.96 -3.99 -19.78
CA ILE A 144 0.61 -3.40 -19.98
C ILE A 144 -0.47 -4.45 -19.73
N ASP A 145 -0.29 -5.69 -20.20
CA ASP A 145 -1.23 -6.78 -19.91
C ASP A 145 -1.44 -6.97 -18.39
N VAL A 146 -0.35 -6.88 -17.60
CA VAL A 146 -0.45 -6.99 -16.13
C VAL A 146 -1.17 -5.79 -15.51
N ILE A 147 -0.89 -4.56 -15.98
CA ILE A 147 -1.64 -3.36 -15.53
C ILE A 147 -3.14 -3.54 -15.79
N GLU A 148 -3.54 -4.07 -16.96
CA GLU A 148 -4.95 -4.32 -17.27
C GLU A 148 -5.60 -5.33 -16.33
N ILE A 149 -4.91 -6.44 -16.04
CA ILE A 149 -5.42 -7.44 -15.11
C ILE A 149 -5.59 -6.83 -13.71
N VAL A 150 -4.60 -6.06 -13.23
CA VAL A 150 -4.67 -5.40 -11.93
C VAL A 150 -5.78 -4.35 -11.89
N ALA A 151 -5.92 -3.55 -12.95
CA ALA A 151 -6.97 -2.53 -13.05
C ALA A 151 -8.37 -3.13 -13.00
N GLN A 152 -8.60 -4.25 -13.68
CA GLN A 152 -9.91 -4.90 -13.71
C GLN A 152 -10.23 -5.67 -12.43
N THR A 153 -9.26 -6.36 -11.85
CA THR A 153 -9.47 -7.09 -10.60
C THR A 153 -9.48 -6.19 -9.37
N ARG A 154 -8.93 -4.98 -9.50
CA ARG A 154 -8.74 -4.04 -8.38
C ARG A 154 -7.95 -4.63 -7.19
N SER A 155 -7.19 -5.70 -7.45
CA SER A 155 -6.48 -6.46 -6.43
C SER A 155 -5.24 -7.12 -7.03
N MET A 156 -4.11 -6.98 -6.35
CA MET A 156 -2.86 -7.63 -6.75
C MET A 156 -2.94 -9.16 -6.61
N ASP A 157 -3.60 -9.64 -5.57
CA ASP A 157 -3.69 -11.08 -5.31
C ASP A 157 -4.67 -11.75 -6.29
N MET A 158 -5.81 -11.11 -6.56
CA MET A 158 -6.74 -11.59 -7.60
C MET A 158 -6.14 -11.51 -9.00
N ALA A 159 -5.39 -10.44 -9.30
CA ALA A 159 -4.66 -10.31 -10.57
C ALA A 159 -3.64 -11.44 -10.73
N LYS A 160 -2.86 -11.72 -9.69
CA LYS A 160 -1.91 -12.84 -9.68
C LYS A 160 -2.61 -14.18 -9.88
N LYS A 161 -3.70 -14.42 -9.14
CA LYS A 161 -4.49 -15.65 -9.27
C LYS A 161 -4.99 -15.84 -10.70
N ARG A 162 -5.66 -14.86 -11.28
CA ARG A 162 -6.14 -14.90 -12.67
C ARG A 162 -5.03 -15.07 -13.69
N PHE A 163 -3.88 -14.41 -13.48
CA PHE A 163 -2.71 -14.56 -14.33
C PHE A 163 -2.17 -16.00 -14.32
N MET A 164 -2.23 -16.69 -13.18
CA MET A 164 -1.78 -18.08 -13.05
C MET A 164 -2.79 -19.09 -13.58
N GLU A 165 -4.08 -18.80 -13.49
CA GLU A 165 -5.16 -19.70 -13.94
C GLU A 165 -5.39 -19.67 -15.45
N GLY A 166 -4.74 -18.74 -16.19
CA GLY A 166 -4.82 -18.69 -17.65
C GLY A 166 -6.19 -18.34 -18.21
N GLY A 167 -7.04 -17.69 -17.44
CA GLY A 167 -8.43 -17.39 -17.85
C GLY A 167 -8.68 -15.92 -18.21
N TYR A 168 -7.66 -15.08 -18.28
CA TYR A 168 -7.86 -13.67 -18.45
C TYR A 168 -7.65 -13.20 -19.89
N PHE A 169 -8.75 -12.78 -20.51
CA PHE A 169 -8.72 -12.18 -21.85
C PHE A 169 -8.45 -10.67 -21.75
N VAL A 170 -7.31 -10.23 -22.25
CA VAL A 170 -6.99 -8.81 -22.37
C VAL A 170 -7.50 -8.29 -23.70
N LYS A 171 -8.59 -7.50 -23.66
CA LYS A 171 -9.22 -6.93 -24.88
C LYS A 171 -8.24 -6.16 -25.77
N ILE A 172 -7.26 -5.44 -25.15
CA ILE A 172 -6.31 -4.61 -25.89
C ILE A 172 -5.32 -5.43 -26.71
N SER A 173 -4.84 -6.54 -26.15
CA SER A 173 -3.89 -7.43 -26.84
C SER A 173 -4.59 -8.57 -27.60
N ASN A 174 -5.90 -8.66 -27.50
CA ASN A 174 -6.75 -9.72 -28.09
C ASN A 174 -6.20 -11.13 -27.84
N LYS A 175 -5.71 -11.37 -26.62
CA LYS A 175 -5.11 -12.65 -26.24
C LYS A 175 -5.40 -13.01 -24.78
N ILE A 176 -5.30 -14.30 -24.49
CA ILE A 176 -5.27 -14.80 -23.11
C ILE A 176 -3.88 -14.54 -22.55
N VAL A 177 -3.83 -13.98 -21.35
CA VAL A 177 -2.58 -13.70 -20.63
C VAL A 177 -2.48 -14.67 -19.47
N GLU A 178 -1.40 -15.43 -19.49
CA GLU A 178 -1.12 -16.43 -18.46
C GLU A 178 0.37 -16.49 -18.11
N GLY A 179 0.69 -17.14 -17.01
CA GLY A 179 2.07 -17.36 -16.59
C GLY A 179 2.20 -17.81 -15.13
N SER A 180 3.44 -18.03 -14.73
CA SER A 180 3.76 -18.44 -13.35
C SER A 180 3.70 -17.28 -12.36
N ALA A 181 3.60 -17.58 -11.07
CA ALA A 181 3.73 -16.60 -9.99
C ALA A 181 5.08 -15.87 -10.02
N ALA A 182 6.14 -16.53 -10.46
CA ALA A 182 7.46 -15.91 -10.62
C ALA A 182 7.45 -14.87 -11.75
N THR A 183 6.86 -15.22 -12.90
CA THR A 183 6.69 -14.30 -14.03
C THR A 183 5.87 -13.08 -13.63
N PHE A 184 4.76 -13.26 -12.89
CA PHE A 184 3.95 -12.15 -12.39
C PHE A 184 4.77 -11.21 -11.50
N ARG A 185 5.53 -11.76 -10.51
CA ARG A 185 6.38 -10.95 -9.63
C ARG A 185 7.45 -10.17 -10.41
N THR A 186 8.09 -10.80 -11.40
CA THR A 186 9.09 -10.14 -12.24
C THR A 186 8.47 -8.97 -13.01
N ARG A 187 7.30 -9.16 -13.61
CA ARG A 187 6.60 -8.09 -14.32
C ARG A 187 6.19 -6.94 -13.38
N ILE A 188 5.72 -7.24 -12.17
CA ILE A 188 5.44 -6.21 -11.17
C ILE A 188 6.71 -5.44 -10.78
N LYS A 189 7.84 -6.13 -10.63
CA LYS A 189 9.13 -5.49 -10.36
C LYS A 189 9.53 -4.55 -11.50
N ASP A 190 9.37 -4.98 -12.75
CA ASP A 190 9.68 -4.15 -13.93
C ASP A 190 8.75 -2.92 -14.03
N ILE A 191 7.45 -3.06 -13.75
CA ILE A 191 6.49 -1.95 -13.70
C ILE A 191 6.93 -0.91 -12.66
N ARG A 192 7.33 -1.37 -11.47
CA ARG A 192 7.82 -0.50 -10.40
C ARG A 192 9.16 0.16 -10.76
N ALA A 193 10.05 -0.54 -11.45
CA ALA A 193 11.30 0.03 -11.94
C ALA A 193 11.07 1.18 -12.93
N ALA A 194 9.94 1.19 -13.64
CA ALA A 194 9.50 2.32 -14.48
C ALA A 194 8.79 3.42 -13.67
N GLN A 195 8.87 3.42 -12.34
CA GLN A 195 8.22 4.39 -11.43
C GLN A 195 6.68 4.42 -11.55
N VAL A 196 6.08 3.30 -11.94
CA VAL A 196 4.63 3.15 -12.04
C VAL A 196 4.12 2.24 -10.93
N ASN A 197 3.15 2.70 -10.14
CA ASN A 197 2.46 1.81 -9.21
C ASN A 197 1.56 0.86 -10.02
N PRO A 198 1.64 -0.45 -9.81
CA PRO A 198 0.80 -1.41 -10.52
C PRO A 198 -0.70 -1.22 -10.33
N VAL A 199 -1.10 -0.57 -9.23
CA VAL A 199 -2.49 -0.20 -8.95
C VAL A 199 -2.74 1.17 -9.55
N THR A 200 -3.57 1.23 -10.58
CA THR A 200 -3.92 2.48 -11.26
C THR A 200 -5.08 3.21 -10.58
N ILE A 201 -5.14 4.52 -10.79
CA ILE A 201 -6.31 5.34 -10.46
C ILE A 201 -7.52 4.84 -11.27
N THR A 202 -8.71 4.91 -10.70
CA THR A 202 -9.91 4.42 -11.39
C THR A 202 -10.35 5.40 -12.48
N ASP A 203 -10.94 4.89 -13.55
CA ASP A 203 -11.45 5.73 -14.65
C ASP A 203 -12.60 6.65 -14.20
N SER A 204 -13.24 6.34 -13.06
CA SER A 204 -14.27 7.17 -12.44
C SER A 204 -13.72 8.34 -11.61
N ASP A 205 -12.41 8.32 -11.31
CA ASP A 205 -11.76 9.39 -10.59
C ASP A 205 -11.20 10.39 -11.61
N ASN A 206 -11.56 11.67 -11.52
CA ASN A 206 -11.11 12.71 -12.43
C ASN A 206 -9.63 13.10 -12.23
N ALA A 207 -8.81 12.15 -11.79
CA ALA A 207 -7.39 12.35 -11.54
C ALA A 207 -6.57 11.44 -12.45
N THR A 208 -5.62 12.01 -13.16
CA THR A 208 -4.66 11.28 -14.03
C THR A 208 -3.39 10.87 -13.29
N TYR A 209 -3.10 11.56 -12.20
CA TYR A 209 -1.90 11.40 -11.40
C TYR A 209 -2.20 11.64 -9.91
N LEU A 210 -1.57 10.85 -9.06
CA LEU A 210 -1.53 11.06 -7.62
C LEU A 210 -0.14 10.71 -7.11
N ARG A 211 0.53 11.69 -6.54
CA ARG A 211 1.82 11.48 -5.86
C ARG A 211 1.65 10.46 -4.73
N ASN A 212 2.63 9.57 -4.60
CA ASN A 212 2.57 8.56 -3.55
C ASN A 212 2.64 9.22 -2.16
N PRO A 213 1.69 8.93 -1.24
CA PRO A 213 1.71 9.46 0.13
C PRO A 213 2.98 9.19 0.93
N VAL A 214 3.85 8.29 0.49
CA VAL A 214 5.16 8.04 1.12
C VAL A 214 6.00 9.31 1.22
N TYR A 215 5.88 10.22 0.27
CA TYR A 215 6.60 11.50 0.29
C TYR A 215 6.15 12.39 1.45
N GLN A 216 4.86 12.37 1.79
CA GLN A 216 4.33 13.12 2.95
C GLN A 216 4.91 12.57 4.27
N ILE A 217 5.12 11.25 4.35
CA ILE A 217 5.76 10.61 5.52
C ILE A 217 7.23 11.07 5.63
N HIS A 218 7.93 11.15 4.50
CA HIS A 218 9.33 11.65 4.47
C HIS A 218 9.41 13.13 4.89
N ASP A 219 8.52 13.96 4.36
CA ASP A 219 8.52 15.39 4.66
C ASP A 219 8.18 15.64 6.13
N ALA A 220 7.14 14.99 6.67
CA ALA A 220 6.80 15.08 8.09
C ALA A 220 7.95 14.61 9.02
N TYR A 221 8.72 13.60 8.62
CA TYR A 221 9.88 13.18 9.41
C TYR A 221 11.01 14.22 9.40
N LYS A 222 11.29 14.87 8.25
CA LYS A 222 12.30 15.94 8.17
C LYS A 222 11.95 17.10 9.10
N ASP A 223 10.68 17.50 9.13
CA ASP A 223 10.20 18.57 10.01
C ASP A 223 10.43 18.23 11.49
N ILE A 224 10.17 16.98 11.90
CA ILE A 224 10.40 16.53 13.27
C ILE A 224 11.92 16.42 13.58
N ALA A 225 12.73 15.98 12.63
CA ALA A 225 14.17 15.80 12.82
C ALA A 225 14.97 17.12 12.81
N SER A 226 14.35 18.23 12.39
CA SER A 226 14.94 19.56 12.39
C SER A 226 14.71 20.35 13.69
N ILE A 227 13.93 19.81 14.63
CA ILE A 227 13.68 20.37 15.97
C ILE A 227 14.67 19.78 16.98
#